data_1230c99132b457e7d154cc46ed5b4a59
#
_entry.id   1230c99132b457e7d154cc46ed5b4a59
#
_cell.length_a   1.000
_cell.length_b   1.000
_cell.length_c   1.000
_cell.angle_alpha   90.00
_cell.angle_beta   90.00
_cell.angle_gamma   90.00
#
_symmetry.space_group_name_H-M   'P 1'
#
loop_
_entity.id
_entity.type
_entity.pdbx_description
1 polymer ?
#
loop_
_entity_poly.entity_id
_entity_poly.type
_entity_poly.pdbx_seq_one_letter_code
_entity_poly.pdbx_strand_id
1 'polypeptide(L)'
;MALFKRDPWILDIYRTYSGKNHLYIRGRALEDQPLKHYEQQTFYQTLRNTWRTFKTDEIRNASVGLTLPNGTQFETKADHEGYFLFDITVDADLEDLSDDEGYLSLAVKFDEDNAAFAKAKKQKRLTTNSFKGETLIPPYTAVYGVISDIDDTIMHTGVTSFLKIRVAFNTFFKNYDRRLPLKGAASLYQLLHRGPSGNDQNPMFYLSNSPWNLYKYLEKFLDFHGFPKGPILLRDFPTPWDRTPKLKRPHKVHELLNILKHYPDMNFILIGDSGEHDVDYYKDVAEQYPDRIMAIYLRSVNHDKKMARVKSIADSFTICPMLLVQESKEAVIHAREMGWIV
;
A
#
# COMPACT_ATOMS: atom_id res chain seq x y z
N MET A 1 -22.46 37.33 1.73
CA MET A 1 -22.07 36.51 0.57
C MET A 1 -20.80 35.73 0.96
N ALA A 2 -20.92 34.49 1.42
CA ALA A 2 -19.75 33.65 1.69
C ALA A 2 -19.18 33.23 0.33
N LEU A 3 -18.06 33.84 -0.05
CA LEU A 3 -17.27 33.39 -1.19
C LEU A 3 -16.96 31.90 -0.94
N PHE A 4 -17.42 31.02 -1.82
CA PHE A 4 -17.07 29.62 -1.84
C PHE A 4 -15.55 29.54 -1.94
N LYS A 5 -14.89 29.29 -0.81
CA LYS A 5 -13.45 29.04 -0.74
C LYS A 5 -13.24 27.71 -1.45
N ARG A 6 -12.73 27.75 -2.67
CA ARG A 6 -12.39 26.53 -3.41
C ARG A 6 -11.18 25.89 -2.77
N ASP A 7 -11.22 24.59 -2.64
CA ASP A 7 -10.15 23.83 -1.98
C ASP A 7 -8.85 23.85 -2.82
N PRO A 8 -7.67 23.88 -2.19
CA PRO A 8 -6.40 23.90 -2.89
C PRO A 8 -6.16 22.60 -3.68
N TRP A 9 -5.37 22.69 -4.74
CA TRP A 9 -4.92 21.54 -5.51
C TRP A 9 -3.70 20.90 -4.87
N ILE A 10 -3.69 19.57 -4.77
CA ILE A 10 -2.57 18.78 -4.29
C ILE A 10 -2.31 17.58 -5.20
N LEU A 11 -1.05 17.12 -5.17
CA LEU A 11 -0.66 15.80 -5.65
C LEU A 11 -0.37 14.95 -4.43
N ASP A 12 -1.17 13.92 -4.22
CA ASP A 12 -0.92 12.90 -3.19
C ASP A 12 -0.12 11.76 -3.83
N ILE A 13 1.16 11.67 -3.47
CA ILE A 13 2.07 10.66 -3.97
C ILE A 13 2.07 9.52 -2.96
N TYR A 14 1.67 8.33 -3.42
CA TYR A 14 1.67 7.16 -2.57
C TYR A 14 3.09 6.58 -2.47
N ARG A 15 3.45 6.04 -1.33
CA ARG A 15 4.68 5.25 -1.18
C ARG A 15 4.53 3.99 -2.02
N THR A 16 5.29 3.92 -3.09
CA THR A 16 5.31 2.82 -4.04
C THR A 16 6.69 2.16 -4.06
N TYR A 17 6.96 1.36 -5.06
CA TYR A 17 8.22 0.65 -5.21
C TYR A 17 8.76 0.84 -6.63
N SER A 18 10.06 0.71 -6.78
CA SER A 18 10.75 0.80 -8.06
C SER A 18 11.83 -0.27 -8.12
N GLY A 19 12.14 -0.74 -9.31
CA GLY A 19 13.26 -1.63 -9.54
C GLY A 19 14.56 -0.84 -9.72
N LYS A 20 15.66 -1.55 -9.95
CA LYS A 20 17.00 -0.95 -10.13
C LYS A 20 17.02 0.13 -11.23
N ASN A 21 16.32 -0.08 -12.33
CA ASN A 21 16.24 0.84 -13.47
C ASN A 21 14.80 1.04 -13.97
N HIS A 22 13.83 0.82 -13.12
CA HIS A 22 12.41 0.93 -13.47
C HIS A 22 11.62 1.64 -12.40
N LEU A 23 11.03 2.78 -12.74
CA LEU A 23 10.18 3.56 -11.85
C LEU A 23 8.74 3.04 -11.92
N TYR A 24 8.14 2.76 -10.76
CA TYR A 24 6.73 2.47 -10.61
C TYR A 24 6.14 3.36 -9.51
N ILE A 25 5.70 4.56 -9.91
CA ILE A 25 5.27 5.61 -8.97
C ILE A 25 3.81 5.96 -9.25
N ARG A 26 2.99 5.83 -8.24
CA ARG A 26 1.55 6.10 -8.30
C ARG A 26 1.16 7.23 -7.36
N GLY A 27 0.20 8.04 -7.80
CA GLY A 27 -0.36 9.10 -6.98
C GLY A 27 -1.72 9.55 -7.50
N ARG A 28 -2.27 10.59 -6.86
CA ARG A 28 -3.56 11.14 -7.23
C ARG A 28 -3.56 12.66 -7.18
N ALA A 29 -4.11 13.30 -8.19
CA ALA A 29 -4.34 14.73 -8.28
C ALA A 29 -5.73 15.07 -7.72
N LEU A 30 -5.78 15.84 -6.64
CA LEU A 30 -6.98 16.07 -5.83
C LEU A 30 -7.14 17.55 -5.46
N GLU A 31 -8.37 17.94 -5.14
CA GLU A 31 -8.64 19.12 -4.34
C GLU A 31 -8.52 18.75 -2.85
N ASP A 32 -7.62 19.42 -2.13
CA ASP A 32 -7.41 19.19 -0.69
C ASP A 32 -8.62 19.71 0.09
N GLN A 33 -9.45 18.82 0.55
CA GLN A 33 -10.57 19.16 1.43
C GLN A 33 -10.08 19.03 2.89
N PRO A 34 -9.76 20.16 3.57
CA PRO A 34 -9.30 20.09 4.94
C PRO A 34 -10.35 19.41 5.82
N LEU A 35 -10.01 18.25 6.39
CA LEU A 35 -10.84 17.59 7.39
C LEU A 35 -10.96 18.50 8.59
N LYS A 36 -12.16 19.00 8.85
CA LYS A 36 -12.44 19.76 10.07
C LYS A 36 -12.39 18.81 11.25
N HIS A 37 -11.31 18.85 12.00
CA HIS A 37 -11.20 18.16 13.29
C HIS A 37 -12.09 18.90 14.32
N TYR A 38 -13.16 18.25 14.72
CA TYR A 38 -13.94 18.67 15.89
C TYR A 38 -13.65 17.69 17.03
N GLU A 39 -13.33 18.18 18.20
CA GLU A 39 -13.06 17.37 19.40
C GLU A 39 -14.28 16.52 19.83
N GLN A 40 -15.48 16.98 19.52
CA GLN A 40 -16.72 16.21 19.68
C GLN A 40 -17.56 16.30 18.41
N GLN A 41 -17.68 15.20 17.67
CA GLN A 41 -18.51 15.15 16.46
C GLN A 41 -19.77 14.34 16.76
N THR A 42 -20.93 14.90 16.38
CA THR A 42 -22.17 14.14 16.34
C THR A 42 -22.12 13.09 15.21
N PHE A 43 -22.91 12.01 15.34
CA PHE A 43 -23.02 10.96 14.31
C PHE A 43 -23.24 11.54 12.88
N TYR A 44 -24.09 12.56 12.75
CA TYR A 44 -24.35 13.24 11.48
C TYR A 44 -23.13 13.98 10.91
N GLN A 45 -22.33 14.62 11.75
CA GLN A 45 -21.10 15.30 11.32
C GLN A 45 -20.05 14.29 10.88
N THR A 46 -19.98 13.15 11.57
CA THR A 46 -19.10 12.04 11.22
C THR A 46 -19.51 11.45 9.85
N LEU A 47 -20.80 11.17 9.64
CA LEU A 47 -21.31 10.68 8.36
C LEU A 47 -21.01 11.65 7.20
N ARG A 48 -21.19 12.96 7.42
CA ARG A 48 -20.93 14.01 6.43
C ARG A 48 -19.43 14.15 6.11
N ASN A 49 -18.58 14.03 7.11
CA ASN A 49 -17.12 14.10 6.90
C ASN A 49 -16.61 12.87 6.15
N THR A 50 -17.15 11.70 6.42
CA THR A 50 -16.87 10.48 5.65
C THR A 50 -17.33 10.61 4.20
N TRP A 51 -18.53 11.12 3.97
CA TRP A 51 -19.01 11.41 2.61
C TRP A 51 -18.08 12.39 1.87
N ARG A 52 -17.50 13.36 2.58
CA ARG A 52 -16.54 14.31 2.01
C ARG A 52 -15.19 13.63 1.68
N THR A 53 -14.71 12.72 2.53
CA THR A 53 -13.48 11.96 2.27
C THR A 53 -13.63 11.03 1.05
N PHE A 54 -14.85 10.53 0.79
CA PHE A 54 -15.16 9.76 -0.42
C PHE A 54 -15.52 10.62 -1.64
N LYS A 55 -15.90 11.89 -1.44
CA LYS A 55 -16.08 12.90 -2.47
C LYS A 55 -14.87 13.82 -2.51
N THR A 56 -13.71 13.28 -2.79
CA THR A 56 -12.59 14.11 -3.23
C THR A 56 -12.91 14.58 -4.64
N ASP A 57 -12.87 15.89 -4.87
CA ASP A 57 -13.00 16.44 -6.23
C ASP A 57 -11.68 16.16 -6.95
N GLU A 58 -11.72 15.21 -7.87
CA GLU A 58 -10.57 14.76 -8.65
C GLU A 58 -10.16 15.82 -9.67
N ILE A 59 -8.87 16.03 -9.86
CA ILE A 59 -8.34 16.86 -10.93
C ILE A 59 -8.07 15.96 -12.13
N ARG A 60 -9.07 15.86 -12.97
CA ARG A 60 -9.10 15.00 -14.16
C ARG A 60 -8.09 15.45 -15.20
N ASN A 61 -7.41 14.49 -15.83
CA ASN A 61 -6.46 14.73 -16.91
C ASN A 61 -5.36 15.76 -16.57
N ALA A 62 -5.00 15.87 -15.28
CA ALA A 62 -3.91 16.73 -14.84
C ALA A 62 -2.60 16.25 -15.46
N SER A 63 -1.83 17.15 -16.05
CA SER A 63 -0.44 16.86 -16.45
C SER A 63 0.43 16.95 -15.21
N VAL A 64 1.25 15.92 -14.98
CA VAL A 64 2.09 15.74 -13.79
C VAL A 64 3.52 15.50 -14.22
N GLY A 65 4.44 16.32 -13.72
CA GLY A 65 5.88 16.18 -13.89
C GLY A 65 6.54 15.57 -12.67
N LEU A 66 7.49 14.67 -12.88
CA LEU A 66 8.35 14.06 -11.89
C LEU A 66 9.79 14.47 -12.13
N THR A 67 10.51 14.84 -11.08
CA THR A 67 11.95 15.14 -11.14
C THR A 67 12.69 14.25 -10.14
N LEU A 68 13.70 13.53 -10.62
CA LEU A 68 14.61 12.72 -9.78
C LEU A 68 15.72 13.60 -9.17
N PRO A 69 16.42 13.14 -8.12
CA PRO A 69 17.52 13.89 -7.50
C PRO A 69 18.63 14.28 -8.45
N ASN A 70 18.90 13.50 -9.49
CA ASN A 70 19.90 13.80 -10.53
C ASN A 70 19.42 14.82 -11.58
N GLY A 71 18.19 15.36 -11.43
CA GLY A 71 17.59 16.34 -12.34
C GLY A 71 16.85 15.74 -13.53
N THR A 72 16.84 14.43 -13.73
CA THR A 72 16.06 13.77 -14.80
C THR A 72 14.57 14.00 -14.59
N GLN A 73 13.87 14.35 -15.68
CA GLN A 73 12.45 14.70 -15.63
C GLN A 73 11.61 13.75 -16.48
N PHE A 74 10.41 13.47 -16.00
CA PHE A 74 9.41 12.65 -16.67
C PHE A 74 8.04 13.31 -16.53
N GLU A 75 7.14 13.00 -17.47
CA GLU A 75 5.78 13.51 -17.49
C GLU A 75 4.77 12.39 -17.69
N THR A 76 3.61 12.55 -17.07
CA THR A 76 2.45 11.68 -17.27
C THR A 76 1.15 12.49 -17.15
N LYS A 77 0.02 11.86 -17.46
CA LYS A 77 -1.30 12.46 -17.25
C LYS A 77 -2.12 11.62 -16.30
N ALA A 78 -2.79 12.31 -15.39
CA ALA A 78 -3.80 11.68 -14.55
C ALA A 78 -5.00 11.23 -15.41
N ASP A 79 -5.66 10.18 -14.96
CA ASP A 79 -6.89 9.68 -15.57
C ASP A 79 -8.13 10.54 -15.17
N HIS A 80 -9.32 10.03 -15.47
CA HIS A 80 -10.58 10.69 -15.17
C HIS A 80 -10.97 10.67 -13.67
N GLU A 81 -10.26 9.87 -12.85
CA GLU A 81 -10.38 9.82 -11.39
C GLU A 81 -9.21 10.51 -10.69
N GLY A 82 -8.33 11.17 -11.46
CA GLY A 82 -7.17 11.90 -10.97
C GLY A 82 -5.96 11.02 -10.65
N TYR A 83 -6.00 9.71 -10.87
CA TYR A 83 -4.83 8.85 -10.65
C TYR A 83 -3.81 9.04 -11.76
N PHE A 84 -2.53 9.10 -11.36
CA PHE A 84 -1.41 9.11 -12.29
C PHE A 84 -0.43 7.98 -11.96
N LEU A 85 0.26 7.51 -13.00
CA LEU A 85 1.24 6.44 -12.91
C LEU A 85 2.45 6.80 -13.76
N PHE A 86 3.64 6.67 -13.18
CA PHE A 86 4.90 6.55 -13.90
C PHE A 86 5.31 5.09 -13.84
N ASP A 87 5.25 4.40 -14.97
CA ASP A 87 5.65 3.00 -15.16
C ASP A 87 6.64 3.01 -16.32
N ILE A 88 7.91 3.34 -16.01
CA ILE A 88 8.93 3.72 -17.01
C ILE A 88 10.29 3.13 -16.67
N THR A 89 10.99 2.65 -17.70
CA THR A 89 12.40 2.29 -17.59
C THR A 89 13.25 3.56 -17.69
N VAL A 90 14.27 3.65 -16.84
CA VAL A 90 15.21 4.78 -16.79
C VAL A 90 16.63 4.31 -17.09
N ASP A 91 17.41 5.19 -17.70
CA ASP A 91 18.85 4.94 -17.98
C ASP A 91 19.70 5.45 -16.80
N ALA A 92 19.42 4.90 -15.62
CA ALA A 92 20.15 5.19 -14.38
C ALA A 92 20.00 4.04 -13.41
N ASP A 93 21.00 3.80 -12.58
CA ASP A 93 20.87 2.96 -11.40
C ASP A 93 20.15 3.79 -10.31
N LEU A 94 18.92 3.43 -10.02
CA LEU A 94 18.11 4.19 -9.07
C LEU A 94 18.54 3.96 -7.62
N GLU A 95 19.29 2.90 -7.34
CA GLU A 95 19.82 2.63 -6.00
C GLU A 95 20.90 3.66 -5.64
N ASP A 96 21.72 4.08 -6.58
CA ASP A 96 22.72 5.15 -6.38
C ASP A 96 22.08 6.50 -6.00
N LEU A 97 20.78 6.67 -6.25
CA LEU A 97 20.01 7.88 -5.94
C LEU A 97 19.16 7.75 -4.68
N SER A 98 19.09 6.55 -4.08
CA SER A 98 18.31 6.28 -2.88
C SER A 98 19.10 6.61 -1.61
N ASP A 99 18.37 6.74 -0.49
CA ASP A 99 18.99 6.88 0.83
C ASP A 99 19.43 5.53 1.41
N ASP A 100 20.04 5.55 2.59
CA ASP A 100 20.54 4.36 3.28
C ASP A 100 19.41 3.38 3.68
N GLU A 101 18.15 3.83 3.69
CA GLU A 101 16.97 2.99 3.96
C GLU A 101 16.35 2.42 2.68
N GLY A 102 16.94 2.71 1.51
CA GLY A 102 16.46 2.29 0.20
C GLY A 102 15.28 3.11 -0.32
N TYR A 103 15.14 4.37 0.10
CA TYR A 103 14.09 5.25 -0.42
C TYR A 103 14.64 6.33 -1.33
N LEU A 104 14.09 6.39 -2.54
CA LEU A 104 14.36 7.46 -3.50
C LEU A 104 13.36 8.59 -3.30
N SER A 105 13.88 9.78 -2.96
CA SER A 105 13.09 11.00 -2.85
C SER A 105 12.65 11.51 -4.21
N LEU A 106 11.39 11.92 -4.33
CA LEU A 106 10.76 12.37 -5.56
C LEU A 106 10.26 13.81 -5.41
N ALA A 107 10.48 14.63 -6.42
CA ALA A 107 9.84 15.93 -6.55
C ALA A 107 8.79 15.86 -7.66
N VAL A 108 7.53 16.06 -7.30
CA VAL A 108 6.38 15.95 -8.21
C VAL A 108 5.67 17.30 -8.28
N LYS A 109 5.25 17.71 -9.47
CA LYS A 109 4.58 19.00 -9.71
C LYS A 109 3.48 18.87 -10.77
N PHE A 110 2.52 19.78 -10.74
CA PHE A 110 1.65 19.99 -11.89
C PHE A 110 2.46 20.65 -13.01
N ASP A 111 2.21 20.26 -14.23
CA ASP A 111 2.75 20.94 -15.40
C ASP A 111 2.14 22.35 -15.52
N GLU A 112 3.00 23.37 -15.58
CA GLU A 112 2.61 24.78 -15.58
C GLU A 112 2.08 25.25 -16.94
N ASP A 113 2.40 24.57 -18.02
CA ASP A 113 1.95 24.90 -19.37
C ASP A 113 0.49 24.46 -19.62
N ASN A 114 -0.12 23.78 -18.66
CA ASN A 114 -1.49 23.33 -18.75
C ASN A 114 -2.48 24.48 -18.46
N ALA A 115 -3.46 24.70 -19.35
CA ALA A 115 -4.49 25.73 -19.19
C ALA A 115 -5.31 25.58 -17.89
N ALA A 116 -5.53 24.34 -17.41
CA ALA A 116 -6.22 24.09 -16.15
C ALA A 116 -5.38 24.56 -14.95
N PHE A 117 -4.05 24.36 -14.99
CA PHE A 117 -3.13 24.88 -13.99
C PHE A 117 -3.13 26.42 -13.95
N ALA A 118 -3.01 27.07 -15.10
CA ALA A 118 -3.07 28.54 -15.20
C ALA A 118 -4.36 29.10 -14.60
N LYS A 119 -5.50 28.42 -14.85
CA LYS A 119 -6.80 28.78 -14.27
C LYS A 119 -6.83 28.59 -12.76
N ALA A 120 -6.30 27.48 -12.24
CA ALA A 120 -6.23 27.18 -10.80
C ALA A 120 -5.32 28.18 -10.08
N LYS A 121 -4.16 28.53 -10.66
CA LYS A 121 -3.24 29.55 -10.15
C LYS A 121 -3.93 30.93 -10.06
N LYS A 122 -4.63 31.36 -11.12
CA LYS A 122 -5.41 32.60 -11.13
C LYS A 122 -6.52 32.61 -10.07
N GLN A 123 -7.09 31.45 -9.75
CA GLN A 123 -8.11 31.27 -8.71
C GLN A 123 -7.53 31.12 -7.30
N LYS A 124 -6.21 31.25 -7.11
CA LYS A 124 -5.48 31.05 -5.85
C LYS A 124 -5.73 29.66 -5.22
N ARG A 125 -5.87 28.62 -6.05
CA ARG A 125 -6.09 27.23 -5.63
C ARG A 125 -4.77 26.47 -5.47
N LEU A 126 -3.66 27.05 -5.87
CA LEU A 126 -2.31 26.48 -5.71
C LEU A 126 -1.58 27.29 -4.65
N THR A 127 -1.30 26.68 -3.53
CA THR A 127 -0.44 27.23 -2.46
C THR A 127 1.03 26.88 -2.69
N THR A 128 1.26 25.75 -3.34
CA THR A 128 2.58 25.26 -3.77
C THR A 128 2.41 24.49 -5.07
N ASN A 129 3.47 24.37 -5.86
CA ASN A 129 3.57 23.45 -6.99
C ASN A 129 4.80 22.53 -6.83
N SER A 130 5.14 22.18 -5.60
CA SER A 130 6.19 21.21 -5.30
C SER A 130 5.66 20.26 -4.24
N PHE A 131 5.48 19.01 -4.64
CA PHE A 131 4.99 17.93 -3.79
C PHE A 131 6.09 16.88 -3.65
N LYS A 132 6.27 16.39 -2.45
CA LYS A 132 7.28 15.37 -2.16
C LYS A 132 6.62 13.99 -2.10
N GLY A 133 7.30 13.01 -2.66
CA GLY A 133 6.99 11.60 -2.55
C GLY A 133 8.26 10.79 -2.35
N GLU A 134 8.08 9.50 -2.20
CA GLU A 134 9.19 8.55 -2.10
C GLU A 134 8.78 7.22 -2.72
N THR A 135 9.76 6.50 -3.25
CA THR A 135 9.58 5.13 -3.74
C THR A 135 10.66 4.22 -3.16
N LEU A 136 10.26 3.01 -2.81
CA LEU A 136 11.18 2.00 -2.28
C LEU A 136 12.00 1.39 -3.42
N ILE A 137 13.31 1.39 -3.25
CA ILE A 137 14.26 0.63 -4.05
C ILE A 137 15.03 -0.25 -3.06
N PRO A 138 14.76 -1.56 -3.02
CA PRO A 138 15.40 -2.44 -2.04
C PRO A 138 16.92 -2.33 -2.11
N PRO A 139 17.59 -2.12 -0.97
CA PRO A 139 19.04 -2.01 -0.94
C PRO A 139 19.71 -3.37 -1.27
N TYR A 140 20.95 -3.36 -1.70
CA TYR A 140 21.74 -4.57 -2.02
C TYR A 140 21.91 -5.51 -0.80
N THR A 141 21.72 -5.00 0.40
CA THR A 141 21.74 -5.81 1.64
C THR A 141 20.49 -6.67 1.80
N ALA A 142 19.40 -6.37 1.10
CA ALA A 142 18.16 -7.10 1.20
C ALA A 142 18.33 -8.56 0.69
N VAL A 143 18.00 -9.52 1.54
CA VAL A 143 18.12 -10.94 1.27
C VAL A 143 16.85 -11.54 0.68
N TYR A 144 15.70 -11.00 1.06
CA TYR A 144 14.37 -11.38 0.59
C TYR A 144 13.39 -10.21 0.78
N GLY A 145 12.22 -10.31 0.15
CA GLY A 145 11.12 -9.39 0.40
C GLY A 145 10.00 -10.04 1.22
N VAL A 146 9.15 -9.23 1.83
CA VAL A 146 7.95 -9.69 2.52
C VAL A 146 6.74 -9.01 1.91
N ILE A 147 5.75 -9.80 1.49
CA ILE A 147 4.48 -9.29 0.98
C ILE A 147 3.38 -9.71 1.96
N SER A 148 2.72 -8.72 2.54
CA SER A 148 1.73 -8.97 3.59
C SER A 148 0.39 -8.33 3.27
N ASP A 149 -0.68 -9.08 3.52
CA ASP A 149 -2.00 -8.51 3.68
C ASP A 149 -2.10 -7.65 4.95
N ILE A 150 -3.02 -6.69 4.97
CA ILE A 150 -3.28 -5.83 6.13
C ILE A 150 -4.51 -6.30 6.90
N ASP A 151 -5.62 -6.56 6.20
CA ASP A 151 -6.93 -6.80 6.79
C ASP A 151 -6.97 -8.16 7.48
N ASP A 152 -7.34 -8.19 8.77
CA ASP A 152 -7.33 -9.38 9.65
C ASP A 152 -5.97 -10.12 9.75
N THR A 153 -4.93 -9.62 9.10
CA THR A 153 -3.54 -10.10 9.16
C THR A 153 -2.67 -9.24 10.09
N ILE A 154 -2.73 -7.93 9.95
CA ILE A 154 -2.01 -6.95 10.80
C ILE A 154 -2.94 -6.40 11.87
N MET A 155 -4.20 -6.11 11.53
CA MET A 155 -5.19 -5.51 12.41
C MET A 155 -6.55 -6.22 12.27
N HIS A 156 -7.27 -6.37 13.39
CA HIS A 156 -8.64 -6.88 13.33
C HIS A 156 -9.55 -5.84 12.69
N THR A 157 -10.07 -6.14 11.50
CA THR A 157 -11.10 -5.34 10.87
C THR A 157 -12.49 -5.81 11.27
N GLY A 158 -12.66 -7.09 11.52
CA GLY A 158 -13.95 -7.71 11.90
C GLY A 158 -15.02 -7.55 10.83
N VAL A 159 -14.64 -7.23 9.59
CA VAL A 159 -15.55 -6.73 8.57
C VAL A 159 -15.29 -7.39 7.23
N THR A 160 -16.05 -8.40 6.93
CA THR A 160 -15.97 -9.17 5.67
C THR A 160 -16.77 -8.56 4.51
N SER A 161 -17.31 -7.35 4.63
CA SER A 161 -18.19 -6.74 3.63
C SER A 161 -17.88 -5.26 3.42
N PHE A 162 -17.73 -4.86 2.15
CA PHE A 162 -17.49 -3.48 1.70
C PHE A 162 -18.47 -2.44 2.30
N LEU A 163 -19.75 -2.78 2.41
CA LEU A 163 -20.75 -1.90 3.05
C LEU A 163 -20.47 -1.68 4.53
N LYS A 164 -19.99 -2.71 5.22
CA LYS A 164 -19.62 -2.62 6.63
C LYS A 164 -18.29 -1.87 6.81
N ILE A 165 -17.32 -2.05 5.90
CA ILE A 165 -16.10 -1.23 5.85
C ILE A 165 -16.50 0.24 5.75
N ARG A 166 -17.42 0.60 4.86
CA ARG A 166 -17.89 1.97 4.67
C ARG A 166 -18.59 2.55 5.91
N VAL A 167 -19.31 1.75 6.67
CA VAL A 167 -19.95 2.15 7.95
C VAL A 167 -18.92 2.18 9.09
N ALA A 168 -18.07 1.18 9.16
CA ALA A 168 -16.99 1.09 10.13
C ALA A 168 -15.97 2.23 9.96
N PHE A 169 -15.73 2.70 8.73
CA PHE A 169 -14.86 3.85 8.43
C PHE A 169 -15.12 5.07 9.30
N ASN A 170 -16.39 5.37 9.58
CA ASN A 170 -16.74 6.50 10.43
C ASN A 170 -16.24 6.38 11.86
N THR A 171 -16.09 5.14 12.33
CA THR A 171 -15.55 4.82 13.65
C THR A 171 -14.03 4.65 13.58
N PHE A 172 -13.49 4.25 12.41
CA PHE A 172 -12.08 3.93 12.19
C PHE A 172 -11.19 5.17 12.08
N PHE A 173 -11.63 6.22 11.37
CA PHE A 173 -10.80 7.39 11.09
C PHE A 173 -10.38 8.23 12.31
N LYS A 174 -11.04 8.02 13.44
CA LYS A 174 -10.78 8.84 14.64
C LYS A 174 -9.72 8.29 15.57
N ASN A 175 -9.36 7.01 15.46
CA ASN A 175 -8.62 6.34 16.52
C ASN A 175 -7.64 5.28 15.96
N TYR A 176 -6.73 5.63 15.03
CA TYR A 176 -5.64 4.71 14.65
C TYR A 176 -4.77 4.34 15.85
N ASP A 177 -4.65 5.24 16.84
CA ASP A 177 -3.95 5.08 18.12
C ASP A 177 -4.68 4.14 19.09
N ARG A 178 -5.99 3.98 18.97
CA ARG A 178 -6.80 3.09 19.83
C ARG A 178 -6.98 1.69 19.26
N ARG A 179 -6.65 1.46 17.99
CA ARG A 179 -6.65 0.12 17.41
C ARG A 179 -5.32 -0.53 17.71
N LEU A 180 -5.40 -1.71 18.29
CA LEU A 180 -4.22 -2.52 18.53
C LEU A 180 -3.97 -3.41 17.31
N PRO A 181 -2.71 -3.51 16.87
CA PRO A 181 -2.31 -4.55 15.94
C PRO A 181 -2.49 -5.92 16.58
N LEU A 182 -2.50 -6.94 15.75
CA LEU A 182 -2.52 -8.31 16.25
C LEU A 182 -1.25 -8.56 17.07
N LYS A 183 -1.41 -9.25 18.20
CA LYS A 183 -0.35 -9.46 19.19
C LYS A 183 0.92 -10.04 18.54
N GLY A 184 2.04 -9.33 18.73
CA GLY A 184 3.34 -9.73 18.22
C GLY A 184 3.55 -9.50 16.71
N ALA A 185 2.57 -8.97 15.97
CA ALA A 185 2.72 -8.74 14.53
C ALA A 185 3.85 -7.75 14.23
N ALA A 186 3.85 -6.56 14.84
CA ALA A 186 4.90 -5.57 14.60
C ALA A 186 6.30 -6.12 14.89
N SER A 187 6.46 -6.91 15.96
CA SER A 187 7.75 -7.54 16.30
C SER A 187 8.20 -8.56 15.23
N LEU A 188 7.29 -9.41 14.73
CA LEU A 188 7.59 -10.34 13.65
C LEU A 188 8.05 -9.59 12.39
N TYR A 189 7.32 -8.53 12.00
CA TYR A 189 7.63 -7.75 10.82
C TYR A 189 8.97 -7.01 10.95
N GLN A 190 9.28 -6.50 12.13
CA GLN A 190 10.60 -5.90 12.42
C GLN A 190 11.73 -6.94 12.33
N LEU A 191 11.53 -8.15 12.83
CA LEU A 191 12.52 -9.22 12.71
C LEU A 191 12.74 -9.63 11.25
N LEU A 192 11.66 -9.80 10.47
CA LEU A 192 11.75 -10.12 9.04
C LEU A 192 12.43 -8.98 8.25
N HIS A 193 12.12 -7.73 8.57
CA HIS A 193 12.76 -6.57 7.95
C HIS A 193 14.26 -6.51 8.24
N ARG A 194 14.65 -6.80 9.48
CA ARG A 194 16.07 -6.82 9.89
C ARG A 194 16.84 -8.02 9.34
N GLY A 195 16.15 -9.12 9.03
CA GLY A 195 16.72 -10.30 8.42
C GLY A 195 17.73 -11.06 9.27
N PRO A 196 18.50 -12.00 8.64
CA PRO A 196 19.47 -12.86 9.34
C PRO A 196 20.70 -12.10 9.88
N SER A 197 21.09 -10.98 9.29
CA SER A 197 22.20 -10.18 9.84
C SER A 197 21.76 -9.24 10.96
N GLY A 198 20.45 -9.02 11.11
CA GLY A 198 19.86 -8.04 12.02
C GLY A 198 19.81 -6.62 11.45
N ASN A 199 20.31 -6.39 10.21
CA ASN A 199 20.35 -5.08 9.55
C ASN A 199 20.23 -5.15 8.01
N ASP A 200 19.54 -6.18 7.48
CA ASP A 200 19.46 -6.43 6.02
C ASP A 200 18.51 -5.48 5.29
N GLN A 201 17.61 -4.83 6.02
CA GLN A 201 16.61 -3.89 5.47
C GLN A 201 15.72 -4.53 4.39
N ASN A 202 15.29 -5.76 4.63
CA ASN A 202 14.40 -6.49 3.73
C ASN A 202 13.12 -5.71 3.44
N PRO A 203 12.75 -5.49 2.17
CA PRO A 203 11.59 -4.69 1.81
C PRO A 203 10.29 -5.32 2.29
N MET A 204 9.38 -4.46 2.76
CA MET A 204 8.04 -4.83 3.21
C MET A 204 7.00 -4.23 2.28
N PHE A 205 6.11 -5.05 1.73
CA PHE A 205 5.00 -4.62 0.86
C PHE A 205 3.68 -4.95 1.54
N TYR A 206 2.81 -3.95 1.67
CA TYR A 206 1.51 -4.09 2.34
C TYR A 206 0.39 -4.06 1.30
N LEU A 207 -0.36 -5.15 1.17
CA LEU A 207 -1.49 -5.26 0.27
C LEU A 207 -2.81 -5.13 1.05
N SER A 208 -3.81 -4.49 0.48
CA SER A 208 -5.15 -4.50 1.04
C SER A 208 -6.22 -4.35 -0.04
N ASN A 209 -7.37 -4.95 0.17
CA ASN A 209 -8.56 -4.72 -0.64
C ASN A 209 -9.27 -3.40 -0.29
N SER A 210 -8.76 -2.64 0.66
CA SER A 210 -9.27 -1.34 1.06
C SER A 210 -9.06 -0.28 -0.03
N PRO A 211 -9.93 0.74 -0.13
CA PRO A 211 -9.78 1.81 -1.12
C PRO A 211 -8.64 2.77 -0.80
N TRP A 212 -8.09 3.42 -1.84
CA TRP A 212 -7.01 4.41 -1.74
C TRP A 212 -7.30 5.58 -0.78
N ASN A 213 -8.55 5.88 -0.54
CA ASN A 213 -8.95 6.89 0.44
C ASN A 213 -8.52 6.57 1.87
N LEU A 214 -8.13 5.30 2.15
CA LEU A 214 -7.58 4.84 3.43
C LEU A 214 -6.07 4.96 3.54
N TYR A 215 -5.40 5.31 2.48
CA TYR A 215 -3.94 5.32 2.43
C TYR A 215 -3.32 6.03 3.65
N LYS A 216 -3.69 7.28 3.88
CA LYS A 216 -3.17 8.09 5.01
C LYS A 216 -3.50 7.52 6.39
N TYR A 217 -4.60 6.82 6.52
CA TYR A 217 -4.94 6.14 7.77
C TYR A 217 -4.05 4.92 8.00
N LEU A 218 -3.91 4.07 6.99
CA LEU A 218 -3.09 2.87 7.08
C LEU A 218 -1.61 3.22 7.25
N GLU A 219 -1.11 4.23 6.55
CA GLU A 219 0.24 4.75 6.72
C GLU A 219 0.49 5.15 8.18
N LYS A 220 -0.36 6.01 8.76
CA LYS A 220 -0.26 6.41 10.17
C LYS A 220 -0.42 5.26 11.15
N PHE A 221 -1.27 4.29 10.84
CA PHE A 221 -1.45 3.10 11.69
C PHE A 221 -0.17 2.27 11.74
N LEU A 222 0.42 1.97 10.59
CA LEU A 222 1.65 1.19 10.50
C LEU A 222 2.81 1.91 11.20
N ASP A 223 2.99 3.20 10.93
CA ASP A 223 4.04 4.03 11.54
C ASP A 223 3.87 4.11 13.07
N PHE A 224 2.65 4.38 13.57
CA PHE A 224 2.37 4.51 15.00
C PHE A 224 2.63 3.21 15.79
N HIS A 225 2.32 2.06 15.18
CA HIS A 225 2.50 0.75 15.80
C HIS A 225 3.88 0.14 15.54
N GLY A 226 4.80 0.87 14.91
CA GLY A 226 6.18 0.44 14.72
C GLY A 226 6.35 -0.68 13.70
N PHE A 227 5.48 -0.77 12.70
CA PHE A 227 5.72 -1.64 11.55
C PHE A 227 6.82 -1.05 10.66
N PRO A 228 7.63 -1.88 9.98
CA PRO A 228 8.60 -1.38 9.03
C PRO A 228 7.94 -0.53 7.94
N LYS A 229 8.62 0.54 7.54
CA LYS A 229 8.20 1.39 6.43
C LYS A 229 8.15 0.57 5.14
N GLY A 230 7.11 0.75 4.32
CA GLY A 230 6.96 0.03 3.06
C GLY A 230 5.83 0.57 2.19
N PRO A 231 5.80 0.19 0.90
CA PRO A 231 4.68 0.46 0.00
C PRO A 231 3.36 -0.09 0.53
N ILE A 232 2.29 0.71 0.38
CA ILE A 232 0.92 0.31 0.74
C ILE A 232 0.09 0.32 -0.54
N LEU A 233 -0.31 -0.86 -1.01
CA LEU A 233 -0.96 -1.06 -2.30
C LEU A 233 -2.45 -1.36 -2.07
N LEU A 234 -3.27 -0.36 -2.39
CA LEU A 234 -4.70 -0.37 -2.13
C LEU A 234 -5.49 -0.55 -3.41
N ARG A 235 -6.72 -0.99 -3.27
CA ARG A 235 -7.61 -1.24 -4.38
C ARG A 235 -8.28 0.06 -4.85
N ASP A 236 -8.37 0.20 -6.17
CA ASP A 236 -9.27 1.16 -6.79
C ASP A 236 -10.70 0.61 -6.78
N PHE A 237 -11.67 1.44 -6.38
CA PHE A 237 -13.08 1.07 -6.38
C PHE A 237 -13.78 1.78 -7.51
N PRO A 238 -14.08 1.08 -8.61
CA PRO A 238 -14.79 1.67 -9.73
C PRO A 238 -16.15 2.21 -9.27
N THR A 239 -16.44 3.43 -9.62
CA THR A 239 -17.78 4.00 -9.49
C THR A 239 -18.71 3.39 -10.54
N PRO A 240 -20.06 3.46 -10.39
CA PRO A 240 -20.99 2.95 -11.41
C PRO A 240 -20.82 3.59 -12.79
N TRP A 241 -20.16 4.73 -12.88
CA TRP A 241 -19.86 5.47 -14.12
C TRP A 241 -18.42 5.30 -14.59
N ASP A 242 -17.64 4.49 -13.88
CA ASP A 242 -16.25 4.25 -14.22
C ASP A 242 -16.15 3.41 -15.50
N ARG A 243 -15.33 3.90 -16.43
CA ARG A 243 -15.02 3.25 -17.71
C ARG A 243 -13.67 2.52 -17.70
N THR A 244 -12.99 2.50 -16.55
CA THR A 244 -11.69 1.83 -16.41
C THR A 244 -11.87 0.33 -16.65
N PRO A 245 -11.06 -0.31 -17.49
CA PRO A 245 -11.11 -1.74 -17.69
C PRO A 245 -10.92 -2.47 -16.36
N LYS A 246 -11.84 -3.37 -16.02
CA LYS A 246 -11.69 -4.20 -14.82
C LYS A 246 -10.43 -5.04 -14.94
N LEU A 247 -9.67 -5.14 -13.86
CA LEU A 247 -8.56 -6.04 -13.78
C LEU A 247 -9.02 -7.47 -14.13
N LYS A 248 -8.26 -8.15 -14.98
CA LYS A 248 -8.55 -9.55 -15.36
C LYS A 248 -8.36 -10.53 -14.21
N ARG A 249 -7.60 -10.12 -13.18
CA ARG A 249 -7.26 -10.90 -11.97
C ARG A 249 -7.65 -10.11 -10.72
N PRO A 250 -7.85 -10.77 -9.57
CA PRO A 250 -8.04 -10.10 -8.28
C PRO A 250 -6.91 -9.11 -8.00
N HIS A 251 -7.21 -7.99 -7.36
CA HIS A 251 -6.25 -6.92 -7.09
C HIS A 251 -4.98 -7.41 -6.37
N LYS A 252 -5.12 -8.17 -5.28
CA LYS A 252 -3.97 -8.72 -4.53
C LYS A 252 -3.06 -9.56 -5.43
N VAL A 253 -3.63 -10.42 -6.29
CA VAL A 253 -2.85 -11.23 -7.24
C VAL A 253 -2.14 -10.36 -8.26
N HIS A 254 -2.82 -9.32 -8.78
CA HIS A 254 -2.22 -8.39 -9.73
C HIS A 254 -0.98 -7.70 -9.14
N GLU A 255 -1.13 -7.11 -7.95
CA GLU A 255 -0.03 -6.39 -7.27
C GLU A 255 1.11 -7.34 -6.89
N LEU A 256 0.79 -8.55 -6.41
CA LEU A 256 1.80 -9.56 -6.08
C LEU A 256 2.64 -9.94 -7.30
N LEU A 257 2.00 -10.24 -8.43
CA LEU A 257 2.69 -10.56 -9.68
C LEU A 257 3.49 -9.37 -10.22
N ASN A 258 3.01 -8.15 -10.03
CA ASN A 258 3.74 -6.95 -10.41
C ASN A 258 5.02 -6.77 -9.57
N ILE A 259 4.97 -7.01 -8.26
CA ILE A 259 6.14 -7.02 -7.38
C ILE A 259 7.16 -8.08 -7.84
N LEU A 260 6.71 -9.32 -8.06
CA LEU A 260 7.59 -10.41 -8.54
C LEU A 260 8.28 -10.06 -9.87
N LYS A 261 7.59 -9.35 -10.76
CA LYS A 261 8.12 -8.89 -12.05
C LYS A 261 9.19 -7.80 -11.88
N HIS A 262 8.97 -6.85 -10.94
CA HIS A 262 9.91 -5.75 -10.71
C HIS A 262 11.20 -6.20 -10.02
N TYR A 263 11.14 -7.29 -9.25
CA TYR A 263 12.27 -7.84 -8.52
C TYR A 263 12.54 -9.29 -8.94
N PRO A 264 13.05 -9.52 -10.16
CA PRO A 264 13.19 -10.86 -10.73
C PRO A 264 14.12 -11.79 -9.94
N ASP A 265 15.08 -11.24 -9.21
CA ASP A 265 16.10 -12.01 -8.47
C ASP A 265 15.80 -12.13 -6.96
N MET A 266 14.71 -11.52 -6.48
CA MET A 266 14.36 -11.50 -5.06
C MET A 266 13.31 -12.57 -4.74
N ASN A 267 13.53 -13.34 -3.68
CA ASN A 267 12.57 -14.29 -3.13
C ASN A 267 11.68 -13.63 -2.07
N PHE A 268 10.51 -14.19 -1.81
CA PHE A 268 9.51 -13.55 -0.96
C PHE A 268 8.92 -14.49 0.09
N ILE A 269 8.65 -13.93 1.28
CA ILE A 269 7.77 -14.50 2.30
C ILE A 269 6.40 -13.84 2.14
N LEU A 270 5.34 -14.65 2.06
CA LEU A 270 3.96 -14.17 1.96
C LEU A 270 3.26 -14.30 3.31
N ILE A 271 2.56 -13.25 3.74
CA ILE A 271 1.79 -13.24 5.00
C ILE A 271 0.36 -12.81 4.70
N GLY A 272 -0.62 -13.60 5.11
CA GLY A 272 -2.03 -13.32 4.88
C GLY A 272 -2.94 -13.87 5.95
N ASP A 273 -4.23 -13.69 5.78
CA ASP A 273 -5.24 -14.27 6.65
C ASP A 273 -5.81 -15.56 6.05
N SER A 274 -6.39 -16.38 6.90
CA SER A 274 -7.05 -17.63 6.52
C SER A 274 -8.57 -17.49 6.33
N GLY A 275 -9.12 -16.31 6.55
CA GLY A 275 -10.56 -16.02 6.46
C GLY A 275 -11.01 -15.57 5.08
N GLU A 276 -10.11 -14.96 4.29
CA GLU A 276 -10.35 -14.49 2.92
C GLU A 276 -9.86 -15.52 1.86
N HIS A 277 -9.48 -15.02 0.71
CA HIS A 277 -8.99 -15.82 -0.42
C HIS A 277 -7.45 -15.88 -0.49
N ASP A 278 -6.74 -15.37 0.52
CA ASP A 278 -5.28 -15.26 0.50
C ASP A 278 -4.61 -16.62 0.34
N VAL A 279 -5.13 -17.65 1.01
CA VAL A 279 -4.60 -19.00 0.87
C VAL A 279 -4.63 -19.49 -0.59
N ASP A 280 -5.72 -19.23 -1.31
CA ASP A 280 -5.86 -19.65 -2.71
C ASP A 280 -4.92 -18.83 -3.60
N TYR A 281 -4.88 -17.52 -3.41
CA TYR A 281 -4.03 -16.63 -4.19
C TYR A 281 -2.54 -16.93 -4.00
N TYR A 282 -2.11 -17.13 -2.76
CA TYR A 282 -0.70 -17.39 -2.46
C TYR A 282 -0.26 -18.79 -2.93
N LYS A 283 -1.16 -19.78 -2.79
CA LYS A 283 -0.95 -21.11 -3.35
C LYS A 283 -0.76 -21.04 -4.87
N ASP A 284 -1.69 -20.42 -5.59
CA ASP A 284 -1.63 -20.30 -7.06
C ASP A 284 -0.36 -19.58 -7.54
N VAL A 285 0.07 -18.54 -6.82
CA VAL A 285 1.30 -17.81 -7.15
C VAL A 285 2.53 -18.66 -6.85
N ALA A 286 2.59 -19.35 -5.72
CA ALA A 286 3.73 -20.22 -5.39
C ALA A 286 3.84 -21.38 -6.37
N GLU A 287 2.73 -21.95 -6.86
CA GLU A 287 2.74 -22.98 -7.92
C GLU A 287 3.23 -22.43 -9.27
N GLN A 288 2.95 -21.18 -9.60
CA GLN A 288 3.44 -20.53 -10.83
C GLN A 288 4.93 -20.11 -10.73
N TYR A 289 5.41 -19.80 -9.52
CA TYR A 289 6.75 -19.28 -9.25
C TYR A 289 7.39 -20.02 -8.06
N PRO A 290 7.63 -21.35 -8.18
CA PRO A 290 8.03 -22.20 -7.05
C PRO A 290 9.34 -21.77 -6.38
N ASP A 291 10.30 -21.23 -7.15
CA ASP A 291 11.61 -20.81 -6.64
C ASP A 291 11.60 -19.38 -6.04
N ARG A 292 10.44 -18.70 -6.10
CA ARG A 292 10.35 -17.30 -5.70
C ARG A 292 9.65 -17.10 -4.34
N ILE A 293 8.97 -18.11 -3.84
CA ILE A 293 8.23 -18.03 -2.57
C ILE A 293 8.92 -18.92 -1.53
N MET A 294 9.48 -18.30 -0.50
CA MET A 294 10.23 -18.98 0.56
C MET A 294 9.30 -19.63 1.58
N ALA A 295 8.22 -18.94 1.96
CA ALA A 295 7.19 -19.46 2.86
C ALA A 295 5.89 -18.67 2.74
N ILE A 296 4.80 -19.27 3.19
CA ILE A 296 3.48 -18.67 3.33
C ILE A 296 3.03 -18.80 4.78
N TYR A 297 2.83 -17.67 5.47
CA TYR A 297 2.26 -17.63 6.82
C TYR A 297 0.79 -17.17 6.73
N LEU A 298 -0.11 -18.04 7.15
CA LEU A 298 -1.55 -17.77 7.14
C LEU A 298 -2.05 -17.61 8.58
N ARG A 299 -2.51 -16.42 8.90
CA ARG A 299 -3.04 -16.15 10.23
C ARG A 299 -4.38 -16.83 10.43
N SER A 300 -4.52 -17.58 11.51
CA SER A 300 -5.76 -18.26 11.88
C SER A 300 -6.85 -17.24 12.26
N VAL A 301 -8.05 -17.43 11.69
CA VAL A 301 -9.26 -16.71 12.10
C VAL A 301 -10.17 -17.64 12.88
N ASN A 302 -10.97 -17.09 13.81
CA ASN A 302 -11.88 -17.88 14.64
C ASN A 302 -13.11 -18.39 13.84
N HIS A 303 -12.87 -19.36 12.94
CA HIS A 303 -13.92 -19.97 12.13
C HIS A 303 -13.58 -21.43 11.74
N ASP A 304 -14.04 -22.41 12.53
CA ASP A 304 -13.66 -23.81 12.47
C ASP A 304 -13.69 -24.44 11.07
N LYS A 305 -14.76 -24.22 10.30
CA LYS A 305 -14.89 -24.79 8.95
C LYS A 305 -13.86 -24.22 7.97
N LYS A 306 -13.58 -22.93 8.05
CA LYS A 306 -12.55 -22.30 7.21
C LYS A 306 -11.18 -22.81 7.61
N MET A 307 -10.91 -22.93 8.92
CA MET A 307 -9.63 -23.44 9.43
C MET A 307 -9.37 -24.88 8.99
N ALA A 308 -10.36 -25.77 9.03
CA ALA A 308 -10.22 -27.13 8.55
C ALA A 308 -9.84 -27.19 7.06
N ARG A 309 -10.45 -26.35 6.22
CA ARG A 309 -10.12 -26.24 4.79
C ARG A 309 -8.68 -25.75 4.60
N VAL A 310 -8.32 -24.62 5.24
CA VAL A 310 -6.99 -24.02 5.10
C VAL A 310 -5.91 -24.95 5.61
N LYS A 311 -6.14 -25.64 6.73
CA LYS A 311 -5.23 -26.65 7.27
C LYS A 311 -5.03 -27.79 6.27
N SER A 312 -6.10 -28.32 5.67
CA SER A 312 -5.98 -29.36 4.65
C SER A 312 -5.16 -28.92 3.44
N ILE A 313 -5.28 -27.66 3.01
CA ILE A 313 -4.47 -27.10 1.92
C ILE A 313 -3.01 -27.00 2.38
N ALA A 314 -2.75 -26.43 3.54
CA ALA A 314 -1.39 -26.25 4.06
C ALA A 314 -0.67 -27.61 4.27
N ASP A 315 -1.36 -28.60 4.83
CA ASP A 315 -0.80 -29.94 5.06
C ASP A 315 -0.46 -30.71 3.76
N SER A 316 -1.16 -30.39 2.65
CA SER A 316 -0.94 -31.01 1.34
C SER A 316 0.01 -30.20 0.42
N PHE A 317 0.35 -28.97 0.79
CA PHE A 317 1.15 -28.09 -0.03
C PHE A 317 2.64 -28.36 0.13
N THR A 318 3.35 -28.63 -0.96
CA THR A 318 4.75 -29.12 -0.93
C THR A 318 5.75 -28.20 -1.62
N ILE A 319 5.29 -27.11 -2.25
CA ILE A 319 6.18 -26.19 -3.01
C ILE A 319 7.09 -25.41 -2.05
N CYS A 320 6.50 -24.86 -0.98
CA CYS A 320 7.22 -24.19 0.09
C CYS A 320 6.48 -24.41 1.42
N PRO A 321 7.10 -24.14 2.58
CA PRO A 321 6.40 -24.18 3.86
C PRO A 321 5.17 -23.29 3.86
N MET A 322 3.99 -23.84 4.16
CA MET A 322 2.74 -23.13 4.35
C MET A 322 2.23 -23.39 5.77
N LEU A 323 2.28 -22.39 6.63
CA LEU A 323 1.97 -22.53 8.04
C LEU A 323 0.70 -21.76 8.40
N LEU A 324 -0.22 -22.44 9.07
CA LEU A 324 -1.35 -21.82 9.73
C LEU A 324 -0.93 -21.42 11.15
N VAL A 325 -0.76 -20.12 11.40
CA VAL A 325 -0.26 -19.57 12.67
C VAL A 325 -1.38 -18.92 13.48
N GLN A 326 -1.48 -19.26 14.76
CA GLN A 326 -2.42 -18.62 15.69
C GLN A 326 -1.84 -17.34 16.28
N GLU A 327 -0.55 -17.37 16.63
CA GLU A 327 0.18 -16.21 17.14
C GLU A 327 1.44 -15.97 16.31
N SER A 328 1.85 -14.71 16.21
CA SER A 328 3.05 -14.32 15.45
C SER A 328 4.33 -15.02 15.92
N LYS A 329 4.40 -15.48 17.18
CA LYS A 329 5.53 -16.22 17.72
C LYS A 329 5.80 -17.53 16.97
N GLU A 330 4.78 -18.19 16.44
CA GLU A 330 4.94 -19.45 15.69
C GLU A 330 5.70 -19.20 14.37
N ALA A 331 5.36 -18.11 13.68
CA ALA A 331 6.11 -17.67 12.50
C ALA A 331 7.55 -17.23 12.86
N VAL A 332 7.75 -16.60 14.02
CA VAL A 332 9.09 -16.24 14.51
C VAL A 332 9.95 -17.49 14.75
N ILE A 333 9.39 -18.53 15.38
CA ILE A 333 10.11 -19.78 15.63
C ILE A 333 10.53 -20.40 14.30
N HIS A 334 9.58 -20.59 13.37
CA HIS A 334 9.89 -21.16 12.06
C HIS A 334 10.91 -20.31 11.27
N ALA A 335 10.76 -18.99 11.22
CA ALA A 335 11.70 -18.12 10.51
C ALA A 335 13.14 -18.20 11.10
N ARG A 336 13.28 -18.41 12.42
CA ARG A 336 14.58 -18.67 13.07
C ARG A 336 15.15 -20.03 12.70
N GLU A 337 14.35 -21.08 12.73
CA GLU A 337 14.76 -22.43 12.33
C GLU A 337 15.28 -22.46 10.89
N MET A 338 14.66 -21.64 10.02
CA MET A 338 15.09 -21.47 8.63
C MET A 338 16.27 -20.51 8.46
N GLY A 339 16.74 -19.86 9.52
CA GLY A 339 17.86 -18.90 9.47
C GLY A 339 17.54 -17.58 8.77
N TRP A 340 16.26 -17.19 8.68
CA TRP A 340 15.84 -15.97 8.01
C TRP A 340 15.83 -14.74 8.93
N ILE A 341 15.84 -14.95 10.22
CA ILE A 341 15.88 -13.89 11.25
C ILE A 341 16.84 -14.29 12.39
N VAL A 342 17.34 -13.29 13.11
CA VAL A 342 18.13 -13.46 14.34
C VAL A 342 17.30 -13.93 15.54
#